data_3ae5f557715d996b2faf87f1f5cdb718
#
_entry.id   3ae5f557715d996b2faf87f1f5cdb718
#
_cell.length_a   1.000
_cell.length_b   1.000
_cell.length_c   1.000
_cell.angle_alpha   90.00
_cell.angle_beta   90.00
_cell.angle_gamma   90.00
#
_symmetry.space_group_name_H-M   'P 1'
#
loop_
_entity.id
_entity.type
_entity.pdbx_description
1 polymer ?
#
loop_
_entity_poly.entity_id
_entity_poly.type
_entity_poly.pdbx_seq_one_letter_code
_entity_poly.pdbx_strand_id
1 'polypeptide(L)'
;ICYKYWLNQSNVLFIIGGAFANLIAVFAIGSPQRLVIGASGAVSAVIGAYLALFPRAKLGLVLPLGLFLEFIRAPASLLISGWLILQAVFTYIGPAFGAVAWIAHLGGFLFGAVFALFAKAAIARRLRKDRGF
;
A
#
# COMPACT_ATOMS: atom_id res chain seq x y z
N ILE A 1 4.79 23.28 3.13
CA ILE A 1 5.29 22.55 4.32
C ILE A 1 4.75 21.12 4.36
N CYS A 2 3.43 20.88 4.20
CA CYS A 2 2.85 19.51 4.18
C CYS A 2 3.45 18.59 3.11
N TYR A 3 3.74 19.11 1.91
CA TYR A 3 4.27 18.32 0.80
C TYR A 3 5.69 17.77 1.07
N LYS A 4 6.59 18.59 1.64
CA LYS A 4 7.95 18.14 2.02
C LYS A 4 7.93 17.06 3.11
N TYR A 5 7.06 17.21 4.11
CA TYR A 5 6.89 16.17 5.14
C TYR A 5 6.35 14.87 4.56
N TRP A 6 5.41 14.95 3.63
CA TRP A 6 4.88 13.78 2.95
C TRP A 6 5.94 13.04 2.13
N LEU A 7 6.76 13.76 1.37
CA LEU A 7 7.84 13.15 0.58
C LEU A 7 8.87 12.43 1.45
N ASN A 8 9.29 13.02 2.56
CA ASN A 8 10.22 12.36 3.48
C ASN A 8 9.61 11.14 4.14
N GLN A 9 8.36 11.23 4.57
CA GLN A 9 7.67 10.11 5.21
C GLN A 9 7.35 8.98 4.23
N SER A 10 7.05 9.29 2.97
CA SER A 10 6.81 8.28 1.96
C SER A 10 8.07 7.48 1.61
N ASN A 11 9.25 8.10 1.59
CA ASN A 11 10.51 7.41 1.38
C ASN A 11 10.85 6.47 2.54
N VAL A 12 10.69 6.94 3.78
CA VAL A 12 10.87 6.11 4.98
C VAL A 12 9.89 4.95 4.99
N LEU A 13 8.62 5.23 4.69
CA LEU A 13 7.57 4.23 4.61
C LEU A 13 7.84 3.20 3.51
N PHE A 14 8.37 3.62 2.37
CA PHE A 14 8.73 2.73 1.27
C PHE A 14 9.82 1.74 1.70
N ILE A 15 10.86 2.22 2.35
CA ILE A 15 11.99 1.37 2.80
C ILE A 15 11.55 0.43 3.92
N ILE A 16 10.95 0.96 4.98
CA ILE A 16 10.53 0.16 6.15
C ILE A 16 9.38 -0.77 5.78
N GLY A 17 8.39 -0.29 5.03
CA GLY A 17 7.27 -1.08 4.57
C GLY A 17 7.70 -2.22 3.63
N GLY A 18 8.68 -1.96 2.77
CA GLY A 18 9.27 -2.96 1.90
C GLY A 18 10.03 -4.04 2.68
N ALA A 19 10.83 -3.63 3.66
CA ALA A 19 11.53 -4.56 4.54
C ALA A 19 10.54 -5.43 5.32
N PHE A 20 9.50 -4.85 5.86
CA PHE A 20 8.44 -5.57 6.59
C PHE A 20 7.66 -6.53 5.68
N ALA A 21 7.29 -6.10 4.49
CA ALA A 21 6.59 -6.94 3.51
C ALA A 21 7.43 -8.14 3.10
N ASN A 22 8.72 -7.93 2.85
CA ASN A 22 9.66 -9.02 2.53
C ASN A 22 9.85 -9.97 3.70
N LEU A 23 9.91 -9.46 4.93
CA LEU A 23 10.01 -10.28 6.13
C LEU A 23 8.78 -11.20 6.26
N ILE A 24 7.58 -10.68 6.08
CA ILE A 24 6.34 -11.48 6.06
C ILE A 24 6.40 -12.55 4.96
N ALA A 25 6.86 -12.20 3.77
CA ALA A 25 6.98 -13.13 2.66
C ALA A 25 7.93 -14.29 3.01
N VAL A 26 9.08 -14.00 3.61
CA VAL A 26 10.06 -15.03 4.04
C VAL A 26 9.44 -15.99 5.04
N PHE A 27 8.74 -15.47 6.05
CA PHE A 27 8.08 -16.31 7.04
C PHE A 27 6.92 -17.13 6.48
N ALA A 28 6.14 -16.55 5.56
CA ALA A 28 4.98 -17.22 5.00
C ALA A 28 5.33 -18.29 3.97
N ILE A 29 6.39 -18.06 3.19
CA ILE A 29 6.80 -18.98 2.12
C ILE A 29 7.61 -20.15 2.67
N GLY A 30 8.35 -19.96 3.75
CA GLY A 30 9.08 -21.03 4.48
C GLY A 30 10.15 -21.76 3.67
N SER A 31 10.44 -21.33 2.44
CA SER A 31 11.44 -21.95 1.57
C SER A 31 12.60 -20.98 1.32
N PRO A 32 13.83 -21.32 1.76
CA PRO A 32 14.99 -20.45 1.57
C PRO A 32 15.44 -20.32 0.11
N GLN A 33 14.90 -21.13 -0.78
CA GLN A 33 15.27 -21.16 -2.20
C GLN A 33 14.34 -20.34 -3.11
N ARG A 34 13.28 -19.75 -2.57
CA ARG A 34 12.38 -18.87 -3.36
C ARG A 34 12.90 -17.44 -3.35
N LEU A 35 13.29 -16.98 -4.54
CA LEU A 35 13.67 -15.61 -4.74
C LEU A 35 12.43 -14.70 -4.72
N VAL A 36 12.34 -13.84 -3.73
CA VAL A 36 11.32 -12.78 -3.68
C VAL A 36 11.93 -11.53 -4.29
N ILE A 37 11.57 -11.27 -5.53
CA ILE A 37 12.07 -10.09 -6.26
C ILE A 37 10.96 -9.04 -6.34
N GLY A 38 11.32 -7.81 -5.97
CA GLY A 38 10.54 -6.63 -6.30
C GLY A 38 10.22 -5.73 -5.12
N ALA A 39 10.10 -4.46 -5.44
CA ALA A 39 9.69 -3.40 -4.53
C ALA A 39 8.16 -3.33 -4.35
N SER A 40 7.42 -4.32 -4.87
CA SER A 40 5.95 -4.30 -4.90
C SER A 40 5.31 -4.28 -3.52
N GLY A 41 5.92 -4.94 -2.54
CA GLY A 41 5.49 -4.87 -1.14
C GLY A 41 5.67 -3.47 -0.54
N ALA A 42 6.74 -2.77 -0.90
CA ALA A 42 6.97 -1.38 -0.51
C ALA A 42 5.95 -0.43 -1.16
N VAL A 43 5.65 -0.64 -2.44
CA VAL A 43 4.58 0.11 -3.14
C VAL A 43 3.24 -0.13 -2.47
N SER A 44 2.94 -1.36 -2.07
CA SER A 44 1.72 -1.71 -1.34
C SER A 44 1.60 -0.97 -0.01
N ALA A 45 2.72 -0.78 0.71
CA ALA A 45 2.73 0.01 1.94
C ALA A 45 2.38 1.48 1.68
N VAL A 46 2.91 2.07 0.62
CA VAL A 46 2.57 3.45 0.22
C VAL A 46 1.09 3.57 -0.17
N ILE A 47 0.56 2.59 -0.91
CA ILE A 47 -0.86 2.54 -1.29
C ILE A 47 -1.75 2.42 -0.04
N GLY A 48 -1.40 1.56 0.90
CA GLY A 48 -2.12 1.41 2.17
C GLY A 48 -2.15 2.69 2.98
N ALA A 49 -1.00 3.36 3.09
CA ALA A 49 -0.91 4.66 3.76
C ALA A 49 -1.74 5.74 3.05
N TYR A 50 -1.69 5.77 1.73
CA TYR A 50 -2.48 6.72 0.93
C TYR A 50 -3.97 6.56 1.18
N LEU A 51 -4.47 5.32 1.15
CA LEU A 51 -5.88 5.06 1.41
C LEU A 51 -6.30 5.45 2.83
N ALA A 52 -5.46 5.17 3.82
CA ALA A 52 -5.74 5.53 5.22
C ALA A 52 -5.79 7.05 5.44
N LEU A 53 -4.96 7.80 4.70
CA LEU A 53 -4.93 9.28 4.79
C LEU A 53 -6.01 9.94 3.94
N PHE A 54 -6.29 9.39 2.76
CA PHE A 54 -7.17 10.00 1.76
C PHE A 54 -8.25 9.03 1.26
N PRO A 55 -9.13 8.51 2.15
CA PRO A 55 -10.09 7.47 1.75
C PRO A 55 -11.14 7.94 0.76
N ARG A 56 -11.36 9.25 0.66
CA ARG A 56 -12.35 9.87 -0.25
C ARG A 56 -11.74 10.46 -1.52
N ALA A 57 -10.42 10.33 -1.71
CA ALA A 57 -9.76 10.79 -2.92
C ALA A 57 -10.30 10.02 -4.14
N LYS A 58 -10.42 10.73 -5.26
CA LYS A 58 -10.80 10.13 -6.54
C LYS A 58 -9.55 9.90 -7.37
N LEU A 59 -9.37 8.67 -7.84
CA LEU A 59 -8.30 8.30 -8.74
C LEU A 59 -8.83 8.24 -10.17
N GLY A 60 -8.04 8.76 -11.11
CA GLY A 60 -8.27 8.59 -12.52
C GLY A 60 -7.69 7.27 -13.01
N LEU A 61 -8.50 6.46 -13.66
CA LEU A 61 -8.09 5.21 -14.28
C LEU A 61 -8.28 5.33 -15.79
N VAL A 62 -7.22 5.05 -16.53
CA VAL A 62 -7.28 4.97 -18.00
C VAL A 62 -7.39 3.50 -18.38
N LEU A 63 -8.53 3.13 -18.95
CA LEU A 63 -8.77 1.78 -19.43
C LEU A 63 -8.56 1.73 -20.96
N PRO A 64 -7.61 0.92 -21.46
CA PRO A 64 -7.49 0.67 -22.88
C PRO A 64 -8.56 -0.35 -23.31
N LEU A 65 -9.69 0.13 -23.78
CA LEU A 65 -10.75 -0.69 -24.34
C LEU A 65 -10.64 -0.73 -25.89
N GLY A 66 -9.76 -1.61 -26.37
CA GLY A 66 -9.51 -1.74 -27.80
C GLY A 66 -8.83 -0.51 -28.40
N LEU A 67 -9.49 0.17 -29.37
CA LEU A 67 -9.01 1.41 -30.02
C LEU A 67 -9.35 2.68 -29.21
N PHE A 68 -10.11 2.58 -28.14
CA PHE A 68 -10.56 3.70 -27.32
C PHE A 68 -9.92 3.66 -25.95
N LEU A 69 -9.42 4.84 -25.49
CA LEU A 69 -8.98 5.08 -24.14
C LEU A 69 -10.14 5.71 -23.37
N GLU A 70 -10.70 4.99 -22.41
CA GLU A 70 -11.69 5.55 -21.50
C GLU A 70 -11.06 6.02 -20.20
N PHE A 71 -11.40 7.24 -19.82
CA PHE A 71 -10.96 7.85 -18.57
C PHE A 71 -12.09 7.79 -17.54
N ILE A 72 -11.93 6.93 -16.54
CA ILE A 72 -12.91 6.75 -15.48
C ILE A 72 -12.34 7.31 -14.18
N ARG A 73 -13.15 8.14 -13.50
CA ARG A 73 -12.85 8.57 -12.13
C ARG A 73 -13.62 7.71 -11.14
N ALA A 74 -12.87 7.01 -10.29
CA ALA A 74 -13.44 6.20 -9.24
C ALA A 74 -12.85 6.58 -7.87
N PRO A 75 -13.58 6.39 -6.77
CA PRO A 75 -13.03 6.61 -5.44
C PRO A 75 -11.85 5.68 -5.20
N ALA A 76 -10.78 6.21 -4.60
CA ALA A 76 -9.57 5.44 -4.29
C ALA A 76 -9.90 4.22 -3.43
N SER A 77 -10.83 4.35 -2.49
CA SER A 77 -11.28 3.25 -1.64
C SER A 77 -11.82 2.06 -2.44
N LEU A 78 -12.61 2.31 -3.48
CA LEU A 78 -13.18 1.25 -4.32
C LEU A 78 -12.10 0.51 -5.11
N LEU A 79 -11.22 1.27 -5.77
CA LEU A 79 -10.15 0.71 -6.60
C LEU A 79 -9.14 -0.08 -5.76
N ILE A 80 -8.73 0.48 -4.63
CA ILE A 80 -7.75 -0.13 -3.74
C ILE A 80 -8.36 -1.35 -3.02
N SER A 81 -9.62 -1.29 -2.60
CA SER A 81 -10.31 -2.44 -2.00
C SER A 81 -10.47 -3.59 -3.01
N GLY A 82 -10.82 -3.30 -4.25
CA GLY A 82 -10.88 -4.29 -5.31
C GLY A 82 -9.51 -4.96 -5.56
N TRP A 83 -8.46 -4.15 -5.62
CA TRP A 83 -7.09 -4.64 -5.74
C TRP A 83 -6.68 -5.50 -4.53
N LEU A 84 -7.04 -5.09 -3.30
CA LEU A 84 -6.73 -5.83 -2.08
C LEU A 84 -7.45 -7.20 -2.04
N ILE A 85 -8.72 -7.23 -2.44
CA ILE A 85 -9.47 -8.48 -2.56
C ILE A 85 -8.81 -9.41 -3.57
N LEU A 86 -8.39 -8.88 -4.72
CA LEU A 86 -7.66 -9.65 -5.73
C LEU A 86 -6.36 -10.23 -5.17
N GLN A 87 -5.61 -9.45 -4.39
CA GLN A 87 -4.39 -9.92 -3.70
C GLN A 87 -4.68 -11.05 -2.72
N ALA A 88 -5.77 -10.94 -1.95
CA ALA A 88 -6.19 -11.98 -1.01
C ALA A 88 -6.55 -13.28 -1.74
N VAL A 89 -7.30 -13.18 -2.84
CA VAL A 89 -7.65 -14.34 -3.68
C VAL A 89 -6.38 -14.99 -4.24
N PHE A 90 -5.47 -14.21 -4.80
CA PHE A 90 -4.21 -14.75 -5.32
C PHE A 90 -3.28 -15.30 -4.24
N THR A 91 -3.34 -14.79 -3.02
CA THR A 91 -2.63 -15.40 -1.89
C THR A 91 -3.12 -16.81 -1.62
N TYR A 92 -4.42 -17.03 -1.73
CA TYR A 92 -5.05 -18.33 -1.50
C TYR A 92 -4.80 -19.33 -2.63
N ILE A 93 -4.97 -18.90 -3.90
CA ILE A 93 -4.80 -19.74 -5.08
C ILE A 93 -3.42 -19.61 -5.75
N GLY A 94 -2.61 -18.68 -5.29
CA GLY A 94 -1.34 -18.26 -5.90
C GLY A 94 -0.29 -19.34 -6.10
N PRO A 95 -0.17 -20.38 -5.26
CA PRO A 95 0.76 -21.47 -5.51
C PRO A 95 0.60 -22.15 -6.88
N ALA A 96 -0.60 -22.06 -7.46
CA ALA A 96 -0.88 -22.59 -8.80
C ALA A 96 -0.40 -21.68 -9.96
N PHE A 97 -0.15 -20.38 -9.68
CA PHE A 97 0.16 -19.36 -10.70
C PHE A 97 1.58 -18.83 -10.68
N GLY A 98 2.48 -19.38 -9.85
CA GLY A 98 3.90 -19.03 -9.84
C GLY A 98 4.39 -18.32 -8.58
N ALA A 99 5.61 -17.79 -8.64
CA ALA A 99 6.42 -17.37 -7.49
C ALA A 99 6.18 -15.92 -7.05
N VAL A 100 4.96 -15.40 -7.13
CA VAL A 100 4.65 -14.04 -6.65
C VAL A 100 4.26 -14.07 -5.18
N ALA A 101 4.93 -13.25 -4.39
CA ALA A 101 4.66 -13.16 -2.95
C ALA A 101 3.46 -12.25 -2.67
N TRP A 102 2.27 -12.70 -3.03
CA TRP A 102 1.01 -11.96 -2.82
C TRP A 102 0.80 -11.55 -1.36
N ILE A 103 1.24 -12.42 -0.44
CA ILE A 103 1.18 -12.14 1.00
C ILE A 103 2.03 -10.93 1.39
N ALA A 104 3.13 -10.68 0.68
CA ALA A 104 3.96 -9.50 0.90
C ALA A 104 3.20 -8.21 0.56
N HIS A 105 2.36 -8.25 -0.46
CA HIS A 105 1.50 -7.12 -0.82
C HIS A 105 0.48 -6.81 0.26
N LEU A 106 -0.19 -7.83 0.79
CA LEU A 106 -1.13 -7.67 1.90
C LEU A 106 -0.45 -7.15 3.16
N GLY A 107 0.70 -7.73 3.52
CA GLY A 107 1.49 -7.30 4.67
C GLY A 107 1.97 -5.86 4.54
N GLY A 108 2.52 -5.50 3.38
CA GLY A 108 2.94 -4.14 3.07
C GLY A 108 1.77 -3.15 3.17
N PHE A 109 0.65 -3.47 2.56
CA PHE A 109 -0.56 -2.64 2.59
C PHE A 109 -1.05 -2.38 4.03
N LEU A 110 -1.19 -3.43 4.83
CA LEU A 110 -1.63 -3.30 6.23
C LEU A 110 -0.64 -2.49 7.05
N PHE A 111 0.66 -2.74 6.88
CA PHE A 111 1.69 -1.95 7.54
C PHE A 111 1.59 -0.47 7.21
N GLY A 112 1.45 -0.12 5.94
CA GLY A 112 1.31 1.26 5.48
C GLY A 112 0.06 1.94 6.03
N ALA A 113 -1.08 1.25 6.03
CA ALA A 113 -2.33 1.77 6.58
C ALA A 113 -2.21 2.06 8.08
N VAL A 114 -1.68 1.13 8.86
CA VAL A 114 -1.45 1.29 10.30
C VAL A 114 -0.47 2.42 10.59
N PHE A 115 0.66 2.45 9.88
CA PHE A 115 1.64 3.53 10.01
C PHE A 115 1.02 4.91 9.76
N ALA A 116 0.23 5.04 8.72
CA ALA A 116 -0.43 6.30 8.37
C ALA A 116 -1.46 6.76 9.43
N LEU A 117 -2.18 5.83 10.03
CA LEU A 117 -3.11 6.13 11.12
C LEU A 117 -2.37 6.65 12.35
N PHE A 118 -1.24 6.05 12.71
CA PHE A 118 -0.40 6.54 13.80
C PHE A 118 0.20 7.90 13.48
N ALA A 119 0.72 8.09 12.27
CA ALA A 119 1.26 9.36 11.82
C ALA A 119 0.21 10.47 11.85
N LYS A 120 -1.00 10.18 11.40
CA LYS A 120 -2.15 11.11 11.45
C LYS A 120 -2.48 11.52 12.88
N ALA A 121 -2.51 10.57 13.80
CA ALA A 121 -2.77 10.82 15.21
C ALA A 121 -1.65 11.66 15.87
N ALA A 122 -0.40 11.39 15.52
CA ALA A 122 0.76 12.17 16.01
C ALA A 122 0.75 13.60 15.50
N ILE A 123 0.47 13.80 14.21
CA ILE A 123 0.35 15.13 13.59
C ILE A 123 -0.80 15.91 14.23
N ALA A 124 -1.95 15.29 14.41
CA ALA A 124 -3.11 15.93 15.04
C ALA A 124 -2.81 16.39 16.49
N ARG A 125 -2.04 15.59 17.23
CA ARG A 125 -1.60 15.95 18.60
C ARG A 125 -0.65 17.15 18.59
N ARG A 126 0.30 17.20 17.65
CA ARG A 126 1.23 18.32 17.51
C ARG A 126 0.50 19.61 17.17
N LEU A 127 -0.39 19.58 16.16
CA LEU A 127 -1.18 20.73 15.76
C LEU A 127 -2.09 21.27 16.87
N ARG A 128 -2.59 20.38 17.73
CA ARG A 128 -3.39 20.76 18.90
C ARG A 128 -2.53 21.50 19.93
N LYS A 129 -1.33 20.99 20.19
CA LYS A 129 -0.37 21.62 21.12
C LYS A 129 0.05 23.00 20.65
N ASP A 130 0.29 23.20 19.35
CA ASP A 130 0.71 24.47 18.77
C ASP A 130 -0.42 25.52 18.78
N ARG A 131 -1.69 25.09 18.85
CA ARG A 131 -2.87 25.97 18.97
C ARG A 131 -3.27 26.31 20.41
N GLY A 132 -2.52 25.84 21.40
CA GLY A 132 -2.76 26.16 22.81
C GLY A 132 -3.99 25.48 23.43
N PHE A 133 -4.43 24.37 22.86
CA PHE A 133 -5.52 23.56 23.43
C PHE A 133 -4.98 22.27 24.07
#